data_0961e2adc7b8f893712a3db527b50ff7
#
_entry.id   0961e2adc7b8f893712a3db527b50ff7
#
_cell.length_a   1.000
_cell.length_b   1.000
_cell.length_c   1.000
_cell.angle_alpha   90.00
_cell.angle_beta   90.00
_cell.angle_gamma   90.00
#
_symmetry.space_group_name_H-M   'P 1'
#
loop_
_entity.id
_entity.type
_entity.pdbx_description
1 polymer ?
#
loop_
_entity_poly.entity_id
_entity_poly.type
_entity_poly.pdbx_seq_one_letter_code
_entity_poly.pdbx_strand_id
1 'polypeptide(L)'
;MLKRAWYLITHTDYWTGLTESPRLPQAPELTAALSDLFGADAGFSPAQTGTAVEIMLRMAEHLSDAIAHAPVTVADREQLARLLLGCNLLLAYTAQLSGRLAYQVDTGTGTDLSALSAEDRAALTQALATASCRLEESAGLFKEAHLSTGRTARRTVRR
;
A
#
# COMPACT_ATOMS: atom_id res chain seq x y z
N MET A 1 -8.81 -6.62 -5.72
CA MET A 1 -9.68 -5.52 -5.24
C MET A 1 -9.63 -5.49 -3.72
N LEU A 2 -9.39 -4.31 -3.10
CA LEU A 2 -9.39 -4.14 -1.65
C LEU A 2 -10.79 -4.39 -1.08
N LYS A 3 -10.88 -5.19 -0.01
CA LYS A 3 -12.14 -5.33 0.73
C LYS A 3 -12.36 -4.08 1.58
N ARG A 4 -13.59 -3.58 1.67
CA ARG A 4 -13.94 -2.50 2.58
C ARG A 4 -13.64 -2.92 4.01
N ALA A 5 -12.90 -2.07 4.74
CA ALA A 5 -12.51 -2.30 6.12
C ALA A 5 -12.47 -0.98 6.88
N TRP A 6 -12.53 -1.06 8.22
CA TRP A 6 -12.54 0.12 9.09
C TRP A 6 -11.29 1.00 8.95
N TYR A 7 -10.16 0.38 8.61
CA TYR A 7 -8.86 1.04 8.45
C TYR A 7 -8.67 1.68 7.06
N LEU A 8 -9.57 1.45 6.10
CA LEU A 8 -9.41 1.91 4.73
C LEU A 8 -10.07 3.28 4.53
N ILE A 9 -9.36 4.18 3.85
CA ILE A 9 -9.94 5.36 3.20
C ILE A 9 -10.47 4.93 1.82
N THR A 10 -11.54 5.54 1.35
CA THR A 10 -12.20 5.14 0.10
C THR A 10 -11.25 5.24 -1.08
N HIS A 11 -11.02 4.15 -1.78
CA HIS A 11 -10.05 4.04 -2.87
C HIS A 11 -10.28 5.05 -4.02
N THR A 12 -11.52 5.38 -4.30
CA THR A 12 -11.89 6.35 -5.34
C THR A 12 -11.31 7.75 -5.09
N ASP A 13 -11.15 8.14 -3.84
CA ASP A 13 -10.70 9.48 -3.49
C ASP A 13 -9.22 9.70 -3.83
N TYR A 14 -8.38 8.66 -3.70
CA TYR A 14 -6.96 8.74 -4.04
C TYR A 14 -6.74 8.99 -5.54
N TRP A 15 -7.35 8.18 -6.38
CA TRP A 15 -7.16 8.24 -7.83
C TRP A 15 -7.76 9.51 -8.43
N THR A 16 -8.90 9.95 -7.93
CA THR A 16 -9.54 11.21 -8.35
C THR A 16 -8.66 12.41 -8.03
N GLY A 17 -8.08 12.46 -6.84
CA GLY A 17 -7.20 13.56 -6.43
C GLY A 17 -5.83 13.57 -7.12
N LEU A 18 -5.37 12.44 -7.68
CA LEU A 18 -4.07 12.37 -8.36
C LEU A 18 -4.00 13.20 -9.65
N THR A 19 -5.12 13.45 -10.31
CA THR A 19 -5.14 14.19 -11.59
C THR A 19 -4.68 15.64 -11.43
N GLU A 20 -4.84 16.22 -10.25
CA GLU A 20 -4.49 17.61 -9.93
C GLU A 20 -3.12 17.76 -9.25
N SER A 21 -2.44 16.66 -8.93
CA SER A 21 -1.13 16.69 -8.27
C SER A 21 -0.01 17.03 -9.24
N PRO A 22 1.04 17.75 -8.80
CA PRO A 22 2.28 17.82 -9.55
C PRO A 22 2.81 16.41 -9.85
N ARG A 23 3.16 16.15 -11.11
CA ARG A 23 3.70 14.85 -11.56
C ARG A 23 4.94 15.08 -12.38
N LEU A 24 5.81 14.09 -12.38
CA LEU A 24 6.91 14.05 -13.35
C LEU A 24 6.33 13.96 -14.76
N PRO A 25 6.96 14.60 -15.77
CA PRO A 25 6.52 14.52 -17.17
C PRO A 25 6.37 13.08 -17.68
N GLN A 26 7.21 12.16 -17.19
CA GLN A 26 7.22 10.74 -17.56
C GLN A 26 6.18 9.89 -16.81
N ALA A 27 5.47 10.44 -15.82
CA ALA A 27 4.54 9.67 -14.99
C ALA A 27 3.42 8.98 -15.81
N PRO A 28 2.83 9.58 -16.86
CA PRO A 28 1.82 8.89 -17.67
C PRO A 28 2.36 7.65 -18.38
N GLU A 29 3.57 7.73 -18.96
CA GLU A 29 4.23 6.62 -19.65
C GLU A 29 4.57 5.49 -18.68
N LEU A 30 5.12 5.82 -17.51
CA LEU A 30 5.40 4.85 -16.47
C LEU A 30 4.11 4.16 -15.97
N THR A 31 3.05 4.93 -15.77
CA THR A 31 1.76 4.37 -15.33
C THR A 31 1.18 3.43 -16.38
N ALA A 32 1.27 3.76 -17.66
CA ALA A 32 0.85 2.89 -18.75
C ALA A 32 1.66 1.59 -18.77
N ALA A 33 2.99 1.67 -18.71
CA ALA A 33 3.86 0.49 -18.68
C ALA A 33 3.57 -0.41 -17.45
N LEU A 34 3.33 0.16 -16.28
CA LEU A 34 2.95 -0.61 -15.09
C LEU A 34 1.56 -1.25 -15.25
N SER A 35 0.62 -0.58 -15.90
CA SER A 35 -0.70 -1.14 -16.17
C SER A 35 -0.64 -2.31 -17.15
N ASP A 36 0.22 -2.23 -18.18
CA ASP A 36 0.43 -3.33 -19.12
C ASP A 36 1.07 -4.55 -18.46
N LEU A 37 2.01 -4.33 -17.53
CA LEU A 37 2.71 -5.42 -16.83
C LEU A 37 1.89 -6.03 -15.68
N PHE A 38 1.11 -5.22 -14.98
CA PHE A 38 0.45 -5.61 -13.72
C PHE A 38 -1.06 -5.31 -13.69
N GLY A 39 -1.65 -4.91 -14.81
CA GLY A 39 -3.09 -4.64 -14.92
C GLY A 39 -3.95 -5.89 -14.73
N ALA A 40 -5.26 -5.69 -14.66
CA ALA A 40 -6.22 -6.77 -14.42
C ALA A 40 -6.19 -7.88 -15.48
N ASP A 41 -5.81 -7.52 -16.71
CA ASP A 41 -5.71 -8.44 -17.87
C ASP A 41 -4.32 -9.05 -18.02
N ALA A 42 -3.34 -8.62 -17.22
CA ALA A 42 -2.01 -9.22 -17.20
C ALA A 42 -2.07 -10.60 -16.53
N GLY A 43 -1.34 -11.56 -17.07
CA GLY A 43 -1.20 -12.87 -16.44
C GLY A 43 -0.53 -12.79 -15.07
N PHE A 44 -0.63 -13.84 -14.28
CA PHE A 44 0.06 -13.96 -13.00
C PHE A 44 1.19 -14.96 -13.13
N SER A 45 2.41 -14.55 -12.78
CA SER A 45 3.59 -15.41 -12.77
C SER A 45 4.50 -15.10 -11.57
N PRO A 46 5.35 -16.06 -11.14
CA PRO A 46 6.34 -15.79 -10.10
C PRO A 46 7.30 -14.64 -10.44
N ALA A 47 7.67 -14.51 -11.73
CA ALA A 47 8.54 -13.43 -12.21
C ALA A 47 7.86 -12.04 -12.06
N GLN A 48 6.59 -11.91 -12.43
CA GLN A 48 5.82 -10.68 -12.25
C GLN A 48 5.68 -10.34 -10.76
N THR A 49 5.41 -11.34 -9.91
CA THR A 49 5.31 -11.14 -8.46
C THR A 49 6.63 -10.62 -7.88
N GLY A 50 7.77 -11.22 -8.25
CA GLY A 50 9.09 -10.78 -7.82
C GLY A 50 9.40 -9.35 -8.29
N THR A 51 9.12 -9.04 -9.56
CA THR A 51 9.32 -7.70 -10.12
C THR A 51 8.44 -6.65 -9.42
N ALA A 52 7.18 -6.96 -9.11
CA ALA A 52 6.31 -6.05 -8.38
C ALA A 52 6.87 -5.72 -6.99
N VAL A 53 7.39 -6.72 -6.26
CA VAL A 53 8.02 -6.51 -4.95
C VAL A 53 9.27 -5.64 -5.09
N GLU A 54 10.12 -5.86 -6.09
CA GLU A 54 11.32 -5.05 -6.33
C GLU A 54 10.97 -3.58 -6.60
N ILE A 55 9.98 -3.32 -7.45
CA ILE A 55 9.50 -1.95 -7.73
C ILE A 55 8.99 -1.28 -6.45
N MET A 56 8.19 -1.99 -5.66
CA MET A 56 7.69 -1.45 -4.39
C MET A 56 8.80 -1.10 -3.42
N LEU A 57 9.84 -1.95 -3.29
CA LEU A 57 11.00 -1.70 -2.44
C LEU A 57 11.76 -0.45 -2.88
N ARG A 58 12.08 -0.33 -4.18
CA ARG A 58 12.78 0.86 -4.71
C ARG A 58 11.99 2.15 -4.50
N MET A 59 10.66 2.11 -4.65
CA MET A 59 9.82 3.27 -4.38
C MET A 59 9.79 3.62 -2.89
N ALA A 60 9.74 2.63 -2.01
CA ALA A 60 9.76 2.84 -0.56
C ALA A 60 11.10 3.44 -0.10
N GLU A 61 12.23 2.94 -0.61
CA GLU A 61 13.57 3.49 -0.37
C GLU A 61 13.63 4.95 -0.81
N HIS A 62 13.22 5.25 -2.05
CA HIS A 62 13.20 6.63 -2.55
C HIS A 62 12.34 7.56 -1.69
N LEU A 63 11.14 7.13 -1.28
CA LEU A 63 10.27 7.95 -0.41
C LEU A 63 10.91 8.18 0.95
N SER A 64 11.53 7.17 1.54
CA SER A 64 12.25 7.28 2.81
C SER A 64 13.38 8.29 2.73
N ASP A 65 14.22 8.18 1.71
CA ASP A 65 15.37 9.05 1.49
C ASP A 65 14.94 10.49 1.17
N ALA A 66 13.91 10.66 0.35
CA ALA A 66 13.38 11.98 0.03
C ALA A 66 12.88 12.70 1.29
N ILE A 67 12.13 12.00 2.15
CA ILE A 67 11.62 12.61 3.39
C ILE A 67 12.76 12.90 4.38
N ALA A 68 13.78 12.05 4.44
CA ALA A 68 14.91 12.22 5.36
C ALA A 68 15.89 13.34 4.96
N HIS A 69 16.11 13.56 3.68
CA HIS A 69 17.24 14.36 3.20
C HIS A 69 16.84 15.59 2.36
N ALA A 70 15.65 15.62 1.78
CA ALA A 70 15.24 16.78 1.00
C ALA A 70 14.63 17.89 1.88
N PRO A 71 15.00 19.16 1.66
CA PRO A 71 14.48 20.28 2.45
C PRO A 71 12.98 20.51 2.23
N VAL A 72 12.44 20.13 1.08
CA VAL A 72 11.01 20.21 0.76
C VAL A 72 10.60 18.98 -0.04
N THR A 73 9.97 18.02 0.63
CA THR A 73 9.38 16.83 -0.01
C THR A 73 7.86 16.92 -0.12
N VAL A 74 7.25 17.73 0.73
CA VAL A 74 5.80 17.98 0.78
C VAL A 74 5.60 19.49 0.74
N ALA A 75 5.07 19.99 -0.39
CA ALA A 75 4.95 21.42 -0.63
C ALA A 75 3.84 22.06 0.20
N ASP A 76 2.75 21.34 0.45
CA ASP A 76 1.57 21.87 1.12
C ASP A 76 0.76 20.78 1.85
N ARG A 77 -0.29 21.22 2.53
CA ARG A 77 -1.17 20.34 3.30
C ARG A 77 -1.93 19.34 2.42
N GLU A 78 -2.28 19.72 1.21
CA GLU A 78 -3.02 18.84 0.30
C GLU A 78 -2.13 17.71 -0.17
N GLN A 79 -0.90 18.01 -0.52
CA GLN A 79 0.10 16.99 -0.86
C GLN A 79 0.39 16.07 0.33
N LEU A 80 0.47 16.60 1.55
CA LEU A 80 0.57 15.78 2.77
C LEU A 80 -0.63 14.84 2.91
N ALA A 81 -1.85 15.36 2.74
CA ALA A 81 -3.05 14.56 2.83
C ALA A 81 -3.06 13.41 1.80
N ARG A 82 -2.61 13.67 0.56
CA ARG A 82 -2.47 12.66 -0.48
C ARG A 82 -1.41 11.63 -0.17
N LEU A 83 -0.25 12.04 0.37
CA LEU A 83 0.79 11.11 0.81
C LEU A 83 0.27 10.17 1.90
N LEU A 84 -0.41 10.71 2.91
CA LEU A 84 -1.00 9.93 4.00
C LEU A 84 -2.07 8.94 3.47
N LEU A 85 -2.88 9.37 2.52
CA LEU A 85 -3.85 8.50 1.84
C LEU A 85 -3.16 7.38 1.06
N GLY A 86 -2.10 7.70 0.31
CA GLY A 86 -1.29 6.71 -0.41
C GLY A 86 -0.67 5.67 0.53
N CYS A 87 -0.08 6.11 1.65
CA CYS A 87 0.46 5.22 2.68
C CYS A 87 -0.64 4.33 3.31
N ASN A 88 -1.82 4.88 3.58
CA ASN A 88 -2.95 4.09 4.06
C ASN A 88 -3.31 2.95 3.09
N LEU A 89 -3.43 3.26 1.79
CA LEU A 89 -3.76 2.27 0.77
C LEU A 89 -2.67 1.22 0.62
N LEU A 90 -1.40 1.62 0.62
CA LEU A 90 -0.25 0.70 0.51
C LEU A 90 -0.25 -0.30 1.68
N LEU A 91 -0.41 0.18 2.90
CA LEU A 91 -0.49 -0.67 4.09
C LEU A 91 -1.71 -1.60 4.05
N ALA A 92 -2.87 -1.11 3.59
CA ALA A 92 -4.06 -1.92 3.44
C ALA A 92 -3.90 -3.05 2.41
N TYR A 93 -3.25 -2.77 1.27
CA TYR A 93 -2.92 -3.82 0.28
C TYR A 93 -1.93 -4.83 0.85
N THR A 94 -0.90 -4.37 1.56
CA THR A 94 0.10 -5.25 2.18
C THR A 94 -0.51 -6.11 3.28
N ALA A 95 -1.43 -5.58 4.08
CA ALA A 95 -2.20 -6.35 5.06
C ALA A 95 -2.98 -7.47 4.41
N GLN A 96 -3.73 -7.17 3.34
CA GLN A 96 -4.50 -8.19 2.62
C GLN A 96 -3.60 -9.21 1.91
N LEU A 97 -2.44 -8.80 1.41
CA LEU A 97 -1.43 -9.72 0.86
C LEU A 97 -0.96 -10.70 1.93
N SER A 98 -0.56 -10.19 3.11
CA SER A 98 -0.10 -11.02 4.23
C SER A 98 -1.18 -12.02 4.68
N GLY A 99 -2.43 -11.58 4.79
CA GLY A 99 -3.54 -12.46 5.13
C GLY A 99 -3.83 -13.54 4.08
N ARG A 100 -3.68 -13.22 2.79
CA ARG A 100 -3.82 -14.21 1.70
C ARG A 100 -2.67 -15.21 1.69
N LEU A 101 -1.45 -14.75 1.94
CA LEU A 101 -0.30 -15.65 2.08
C LEU A 101 -0.46 -16.58 3.29
N ALA A 102 -0.92 -16.08 4.43
CA ALA A 102 -1.24 -16.91 5.59
C ALA A 102 -2.24 -18.01 5.23
N TYR A 103 -3.32 -17.67 4.53
CA TYR A 103 -4.31 -18.63 4.08
C TYR A 103 -3.73 -19.66 3.10
N GLN A 104 -2.91 -19.25 2.13
CA GLN A 104 -2.28 -20.17 1.18
C GLN A 104 -1.31 -21.15 1.86
N VAL A 105 -0.53 -20.64 2.82
CA VAL A 105 0.39 -21.47 3.62
C VAL A 105 -0.37 -22.49 4.46
N ASP A 106 -1.45 -22.07 5.12
CA ASP A 106 -2.29 -22.92 5.96
C ASP A 106 -2.96 -24.04 5.14
N THR A 107 -3.55 -23.68 4.00
CA THR A 107 -4.29 -24.62 3.15
C THR A 107 -3.40 -25.41 2.19
N GLY A 108 -2.13 -25.04 2.03
CA GLY A 108 -1.24 -25.60 1.01
C GLY A 108 -1.65 -25.29 -0.43
N THR A 109 -2.48 -24.27 -0.64
CA THR A 109 -3.02 -23.94 -1.96
C THR A 109 -2.04 -23.10 -2.77
N GLY A 110 -1.68 -23.54 -3.97
CA GLY A 110 -0.91 -22.75 -4.94
C GLY A 110 0.59 -22.63 -4.65
N THR A 111 1.10 -23.26 -3.61
CA THR A 111 2.51 -23.22 -3.24
C THR A 111 2.97 -24.60 -2.82
N ASP A 112 4.06 -25.09 -3.42
CA ASP A 112 4.68 -26.33 -2.96
C ASP A 112 5.48 -26.06 -1.67
N LEU A 113 4.89 -26.42 -0.55
CA LEU A 113 5.47 -26.32 0.79
C LEU A 113 5.80 -27.69 1.38
N SER A 114 5.93 -28.71 0.54
CA SER A 114 6.21 -30.09 0.97
C SER A 114 7.50 -30.23 1.77
N ALA A 115 8.46 -29.30 1.56
CA ALA A 115 9.72 -29.25 2.30
C ALA A 115 9.59 -28.67 3.73
N LEU A 116 8.47 -28.02 4.06
CA LEU A 116 8.24 -27.46 5.40
C LEU A 116 7.59 -28.50 6.32
N SER A 117 8.07 -28.59 7.55
CA SER A 117 7.41 -29.35 8.59
C SER A 117 6.03 -28.75 8.92
N ALA A 118 5.16 -29.54 9.55
CA ALA A 118 3.87 -29.04 10.00
C ALA A 118 4.01 -27.89 11.04
N GLU A 119 5.04 -27.98 11.88
CA GLU A 119 5.35 -26.97 12.89
C GLU A 119 5.81 -25.66 12.23
N ASP A 120 6.75 -25.74 11.28
CA ASP A 120 7.23 -24.55 10.54
C ASP A 120 6.10 -23.88 9.75
N ARG A 121 5.22 -24.67 9.15
CA ARG A 121 4.04 -24.17 8.44
C ARG A 121 3.09 -23.43 9.38
N ALA A 122 2.79 -23.98 10.54
CA ALA A 122 1.95 -23.34 11.54
C ALA A 122 2.58 -22.02 12.05
N ALA A 123 3.89 -22.04 12.32
CA ALA A 123 4.64 -20.85 12.74
C ALA A 123 4.62 -19.75 11.65
N LEU A 124 4.82 -20.12 10.38
CA LEU A 124 4.76 -19.19 9.25
C LEU A 124 3.35 -18.60 9.07
N THR A 125 2.31 -19.44 9.13
CA THR A 125 0.91 -19.00 9.07
C THR A 125 0.61 -17.98 10.17
N GLN A 126 1.01 -18.28 11.41
CA GLN A 126 0.80 -17.38 12.55
C GLN A 126 1.55 -16.05 12.40
N ALA A 127 2.80 -16.09 11.91
CA ALA A 127 3.60 -14.89 11.68
C ALA A 127 2.94 -13.98 10.62
N LEU A 128 2.49 -14.55 9.50
CA LEU A 128 1.81 -13.83 8.43
C LEU A 128 0.46 -13.25 8.87
N ALA A 129 -0.33 -14.00 9.65
CA ALA A 129 -1.58 -13.52 10.21
C ALA A 129 -1.35 -12.34 11.18
N THR A 130 -0.33 -12.45 12.03
CA THR A 130 0.07 -11.37 12.93
C THR A 130 0.52 -10.14 12.16
N ALA A 131 1.34 -10.30 11.12
CA ALA A 131 1.77 -9.21 10.26
C ALA A 131 0.56 -8.52 9.60
N SER A 132 -0.42 -9.28 9.09
CA SER A 132 -1.67 -8.73 8.56
C SER A 132 -2.38 -7.81 9.56
N CYS A 133 -2.59 -8.28 10.79
CA CYS A 133 -3.23 -7.48 11.84
C CYS A 133 -2.46 -6.18 12.16
N ARG A 134 -1.13 -6.26 12.26
CA ARG A 134 -0.30 -5.07 12.54
C ARG A 134 -0.32 -4.05 11.42
N LEU A 135 -0.36 -4.50 10.18
CA LEU A 135 -0.49 -3.64 9.00
C LEU A 135 -1.88 -2.97 8.94
N GLU A 136 -2.95 -3.65 9.33
CA GLU A 136 -4.29 -3.07 9.47
C GLU A 136 -4.33 -1.97 10.54
N GLU A 137 -3.73 -2.20 11.71
CA GLU A 137 -3.59 -1.19 12.75
C GLU A 137 -2.82 0.03 12.24
N SER A 138 -1.69 -0.18 11.55
CA SER A 138 -0.89 0.88 10.96
C SER A 138 -1.67 1.66 9.89
N ALA A 139 -2.40 0.98 9.01
CA ALA A 139 -3.27 1.62 8.04
C ALA A 139 -4.35 2.49 8.73
N GLY A 140 -4.92 2.02 9.83
CA GLY A 140 -5.85 2.78 10.66
C GLY A 140 -5.26 4.08 11.18
N LEU A 141 -4.01 4.06 11.67
CA LEU A 141 -3.30 5.26 12.13
C LEU A 141 -3.06 6.27 10.98
N PHE A 142 -2.68 5.81 9.79
CA PHE A 142 -2.57 6.68 8.62
C PHE A 142 -3.91 7.28 8.20
N LYS A 143 -5.00 6.53 8.31
CA LYS A 143 -6.35 7.06 8.11
C LYS A 143 -6.67 8.20 9.09
N GLU A 144 -6.40 8.02 10.38
CA GLU A 144 -6.62 9.08 11.39
C GLU A 144 -5.74 10.30 11.12
N ALA A 145 -4.48 10.11 10.74
CA ALA A 145 -3.58 11.19 10.34
C ALA A 145 -4.14 11.96 9.13
N HIS A 146 -4.58 11.26 8.09
CA HIS A 146 -5.22 11.85 6.92
C HIS A 146 -6.47 12.67 7.29
N LEU A 147 -7.39 12.11 8.09
CA LEU A 147 -8.58 12.80 8.54
C LEU A 147 -8.27 14.06 9.36
N SER A 148 -7.16 14.05 10.08
CA SER A 148 -6.69 15.21 10.87
C SER A 148 -6.26 16.36 9.98
N THR A 149 -5.74 16.12 8.78
CA THR A 149 -5.42 17.18 7.82
C THR A 149 -6.68 17.94 7.36
N GLY A 150 -7.85 17.29 7.29
CA GLY A 150 -9.13 17.91 6.92
C GLY A 150 -9.83 18.68 8.04
N ARG A 151 -9.65 18.25 9.30
CA ARG A 151 -10.34 18.88 10.46
C ARG A 151 -9.86 20.30 10.74
N THR A 152 -8.61 20.61 10.48
CA THR A 152 -8.03 21.94 10.72
C THR A 152 -8.63 23.02 9.81
N ALA A 153 -9.04 22.66 8.58
CA ALA A 153 -9.65 23.60 7.64
C ALA A 153 -11.04 24.10 8.08
N ARG A 154 -11.84 23.23 8.71
CA ARG A 154 -13.18 23.61 9.19
C ARG A 154 -13.15 24.54 10.40
N ARG A 155 -12.05 24.55 11.16
CA ARG A 155 -11.87 25.42 12.34
C ARG A 155 -11.44 26.83 11.97
N THR A 156 -10.67 27.01 10.88
CA THR A 156 -10.18 28.31 10.42
C THR A 156 -11.25 29.12 9.69
N VAL A 157 -12.24 28.48 9.08
CA VAL A 157 -13.36 29.16 8.37
C VAL A 157 -14.45 29.66 9.33
N ARG A 158 -14.41 29.27 10.61
CA ARG A 158 -15.39 29.71 11.64
C ARG A 158 -14.91 30.85 12.57
N ARG A 159 -13.79 31.48 12.26
CA ARG A 159 -13.30 32.70 12.92
C ARG A 159 -13.27 33.85 11.94
#